data_3e1e1de4bad9f510cdcce16083d8f9bd
#
_entry.id   3e1e1de4bad9f510cdcce16083d8f9bd
#
_cell.length_a   1.000
_cell.length_b   1.000
_cell.length_c   1.000
_cell.angle_alpha   90.00
_cell.angle_beta   90.00
_cell.angle_gamma   90.00
#
_symmetry.space_group_name_H-M   'P 1'
#
loop_
_entity.id
_entity.type
_entity.pdbx_description
1 polymer ?
#
loop_
_entity_poly.entity_id
_entity_poly.type
_entity_poly.pdbx_seq_one_letter_code
_entity_poly.pdbx_strand_id
1 'polypeptide(L)'
;GQAEVKDVAGVWKDLTDNVNQLADNLTTQVRAIKDVATAVTKGDLTASITVAARGEVEVLKDNINEMIRNLKDQTLKNAEQDWLKTNLARFSRMLQGERDLSTVSNLIMSELAPLVGAQYGVFYVTHRDDEETKLELVASYGAESPDQLKREFKLREGLIGQSAADKKPILLKDVPPD
;
A
#
# COMPACT_ATOMS: atom_id res chain seq x y z
N GLY A 1 -11.18 43.42 3.54
CA GLY A 1 -10.88 44.74 4.05
C GLY A 1 -11.53 44.95 5.40
N GLN A 2 -10.78 45.52 6.36
CA GLN A 2 -11.28 45.84 7.69
C GLN A 2 -11.99 47.22 7.66
N ALA A 3 -13.00 47.38 8.48
CA ALA A 3 -13.63 48.68 8.70
C ALA A 3 -12.79 49.49 9.69
N GLU A 4 -12.31 50.64 9.29
CA GLU A 4 -11.65 51.61 10.18
C GLU A 4 -12.61 52.77 10.43
N VAL A 5 -13.04 52.91 11.67
CA VAL A 5 -13.94 53.98 12.08
C VAL A 5 -13.23 54.84 13.11
N LYS A 6 -12.94 56.10 12.74
CA LYS A 6 -12.25 57.05 13.63
C LYS A 6 -13.20 57.61 14.68
N ASP A 7 -12.69 57.89 15.87
CA ASP A 7 -13.38 58.53 16.99
C ASP A 7 -14.62 57.81 17.54
N VAL A 8 -14.58 56.45 17.55
CA VAL A 8 -15.66 55.63 18.09
C VAL A 8 -15.28 55.08 19.45
N ALA A 9 -16.12 55.29 20.45
CA ALA A 9 -15.94 54.80 21.81
C ALA A 9 -17.12 53.93 22.25
N GLY A 10 -16.91 53.07 23.28
CA GLY A 10 -17.98 52.26 23.86
C GLY A 10 -18.51 51.17 22.93
N VAL A 11 -19.79 50.93 22.94
CA VAL A 11 -20.48 49.83 22.24
C VAL A 11 -20.22 49.82 20.70
N TRP A 12 -20.03 50.98 20.09
CA TRP A 12 -19.73 51.07 18.67
C TRP A 12 -18.34 50.56 18.32
N LYS A 13 -17.34 50.81 19.19
CA LYS A 13 -16.00 50.25 19.03
C LYS A 13 -16.04 48.72 19.14
N ASP A 14 -16.71 48.21 20.16
CA ASP A 14 -16.84 46.74 20.35
C ASP A 14 -17.54 46.08 19.17
N LEU A 15 -18.55 46.71 18.59
CA LEU A 15 -19.25 46.22 17.40
C LEU A 15 -18.31 46.18 16.20
N THR A 16 -17.51 47.23 15.95
CA THR A 16 -16.59 47.30 14.84
C THR A 16 -15.47 46.22 14.98
N ASP A 17 -14.91 46.05 16.19
CA ASP A 17 -13.91 45.04 16.50
C ASP A 17 -14.46 43.63 16.28
N ASN A 18 -15.69 43.35 16.72
CA ASN A 18 -16.33 42.06 16.52
C ASN A 18 -16.57 41.75 15.02
N VAL A 19 -17.02 42.76 14.23
CA VAL A 19 -17.23 42.61 12.79
C VAL A 19 -15.92 42.38 12.08
N ASN A 20 -14.85 43.09 12.44
CA ASN A 20 -13.51 42.89 11.88
C ASN A 20 -12.96 41.50 12.22
N GLN A 21 -13.13 41.06 13.47
CA GLN A 21 -12.74 39.71 13.89
C GLN A 21 -13.50 38.63 13.12
N LEU A 22 -14.78 38.81 12.89
CA LEU A 22 -15.58 37.89 12.08
C LEU A 22 -15.07 37.82 10.63
N ALA A 23 -14.79 38.99 10.03
CA ALA A 23 -14.26 39.08 8.67
C ALA A 23 -12.86 38.41 8.54
N ASP A 24 -11.98 38.59 9.52
CA ASP A 24 -10.66 37.98 9.54
C ASP A 24 -10.75 36.47 9.71
N ASN A 25 -11.59 35.99 10.61
CA ASN A 25 -11.84 34.56 10.82
C ASN A 25 -12.35 33.92 9.53
N LEU A 26 -13.37 34.51 8.90
CA LEU A 26 -13.91 33.96 7.66
C LEU A 26 -12.90 33.99 6.53
N THR A 27 -12.12 35.07 6.40
CA THR A 27 -11.06 35.16 5.40
C THR A 27 -9.99 34.09 5.58
N THR A 28 -9.60 33.83 6.83
CA THR A 28 -8.61 32.81 7.18
C THR A 28 -9.13 31.40 6.84
N GLN A 29 -10.39 31.12 7.17
CA GLN A 29 -11.02 29.83 6.85
C GLN A 29 -11.12 29.60 5.34
N VAL A 30 -11.58 30.60 4.58
CA VAL A 30 -11.69 30.49 3.11
C VAL A 30 -10.32 30.32 2.44
N ARG A 31 -9.28 31.04 2.92
CA ARG A 31 -7.92 30.86 2.42
C ARG A 31 -7.40 29.45 2.67
N ALA A 32 -7.59 28.91 3.86
CA ALA A 32 -7.16 27.54 4.17
C ALA A 32 -7.87 26.52 3.27
N ILE A 33 -9.16 26.67 3.03
CA ILE A 33 -9.92 25.84 2.09
C ILE A 33 -9.33 25.93 0.68
N LYS A 34 -9.09 27.15 0.18
CA LYS A 34 -8.51 27.41 -1.14
C LYS A 34 -7.12 26.74 -1.27
N ASP A 35 -6.27 26.88 -0.25
CA ASP A 35 -4.89 26.37 -0.30
C ASP A 35 -4.88 24.83 -0.32
N VAL A 36 -5.71 24.18 0.50
CA VAL A 36 -5.86 22.71 0.48
C VAL A 36 -6.49 22.24 -0.83
N ALA A 37 -7.54 22.88 -1.33
CA ALA A 37 -8.12 22.55 -2.62
C ALA A 37 -7.10 22.66 -3.75
N THR A 38 -6.24 23.69 -3.72
CA THR A 38 -5.15 23.86 -4.68
C THR A 38 -4.09 22.77 -4.56
N ALA A 39 -3.74 22.31 -3.35
CA ALA A 39 -2.84 21.20 -3.13
C ALA A 39 -3.39 19.91 -3.74
N VAL A 40 -4.67 19.63 -3.49
CA VAL A 40 -5.37 18.44 -4.05
C VAL A 40 -5.38 18.44 -5.58
N THR A 41 -5.62 19.59 -6.22
CA THR A 41 -5.58 19.67 -7.70
C THR A 41 -4.18 19.41 -8.28
N LYS A 42 -3.13 19.56 -7.47
CA LYS A 42 -1.74 19.23 -7.82
C LYS A 42 -1.34 17.81 -7.46
N GLY A 43 -2.29 17.02 -6.94
CA GLY A 43 -2.05 15.63 -6.54
C GLY A 43 -1.53 15.46 -5.10
N ASP A 44 -1.41 16.53 -4.32
CA ASP A 44 -1.03 16.42 -2.90
C ASP A 44 -2.24 16.06 -2.04
N LEU A 45 -2.36 14.77 -1.75
CA LEU A 45 -3.40 14.21 -0.88
C LEU A 45 -2.95 14.08 0.58
N THR A 46 -1.85 14.74 0.96
CA THR A 46 -1.39 14.80 2.38
C THR A 46 -1.89 16.06 3.09
N ALA A 47 -2.31 17.06 2.33
CA ALA A 47 -2.85 18.30 2.87
C ALA A 47 -4.21 18.08 3.56
N SER A 48 -4.46 18.86 4.62
CA SER A 48 -5.73 18.86 5.34
C SER A 48 -6.05 20.26 5.88
N ILE A 49 -7.34 20.55 6.04
CA ILE A 49 -7.80 21.83 6.61
C ILE A 49 -7.81 21.66 8.13
N THR A 50 -6.95 22.39 8.82
CA THR A 50 -6.75 22.32 10.29
C THR A 50 -7.26 23.55 11.03
N VAL A 51 -7.68 24.60 10.32
CA VAL A 51 -8.17 25.82 10.93
C VAL A 51 -9.46 25.57 11.72
N ALA A 52 -9.60 26.28 12.83
CA ALA A 52 -10.83 26.25 13.60
C ALA A 52 -11.96 26.88 12.79
N ALA A 53 -13.07 26.17 12.69
CA ALA A 53 -14.28 26.62 12.01
C ALA A 53 -15.51 26.27 12.88
N ARG A 54 -16.64 26.93 12.63
CA ARG A 54 -17.92 26.67 13.31
C ARG A 54 -19.05 26.68 12.31
N GLY A 55 -20.14 25.96 12.63
CA GLY A 55 -21.34 25.91 11.80
C GLY A 55 -21.09 25.30 10.43
N GLU A 56 -21.66 25.88 9.39
CA GLU A 56 -21.58 25.38 8.01
C GLU A 56 -20.13 25.25 7.47
N VAL A 57 -19.22 26.14 7.91
CA VAL A 57 -17.80 26.09 7.50
C VAL A 57 -17.08 24.90 8.14
N GLU A 58 -17.46 24.51 9.35
CA GLU A 58 -16.93 23.31 10.00
C GLU A 58 -17.36 22.05 9.24
N VAL A 59 -18.63 21.95 8.89
CA VAL A 59 -19.16 20.84 8.08
C VAL A 59 -18.45 20.77 6.73
N LEU A 60 -18.25 21.91 6.06
CA LEU A 60 -17.53 21.97 4.79
C LEU A 60 -16.06 21.49 4.93
N LYS A 61 -15.38 21.95 5.98
CA LYS A 61 -14.01 21.51 6.32
C LYS A 61 -13.93 19.99 6.47
N ASP A 62 -14.84 19.42 7.25
CA ASP A 62 -14.86 17.99 7.53
C ASP A 62 -15.16 17.17 6.27
N ASN A 63 -16.11 17.60 5.46
CA ASN A 63 -16.43 16.98 4.18
C ASN A 63 -15.24 17.01 3.20
N ILE A 64 -14.50 18.12 3.12
CA ILE A 64 -13.30 18.23 2.28
C ILE A 64 -12.22 17.30 2.80
N ASN A 65 -11.96 17.27 4.10
CA ASN A 65 -10.98 16.38 4.70
C ASN A 65 -11.34 14.89 4.49
N GLU A 66 -12.61 14.53 4.56
CA GLU A 66 -13.10 13.20 4.26
C GLU A 66 -12.92 12.86 2.77
N MET A 67 -13.26 13.78 1.87
CA MET A 67 -13.01 13.59 0.43
C MET A 67 -11.54 13.32 0.13
N ILE A 68 -10.61 14.06 0.76
CA ILE A 68 -9.18 13.88 0.58
C ILE A 68 -8.74 12.48 1.05
N ARG A 69 -9.23 12.03 2.21
CA ARG A 69 -8.96 10.66 2.70
C ARG A 69 -9.43 9.60 1.71
N ASN A 70 -10.67 9.74 1.22
CA ASN A 70 -11.24 8.81 0.25
C ASN A 70 -10.44 8.78 -1.06
N LEU A 71 -10.03 9.94 -1.58
CA LEU A 71 -9.17 10.05 -2.77
C LEU A 71 -7.82 9.38 -2.56
N LYS A 72 -7.20 9.58 -1.40
CA LYS A 72 -5.93 8.93 -1.05
C LYS A 72 -6.07 7.41 -1.03
N ASP A 73 -7.09 6.88 -0.37
CA ASP A 73 -7.34 5.45 -0.28
C ASP A 73 -7.63 4.84 -1.65
N GLN A 74 -8.38 5.54 -2.49
CA GLN A 74 -8.66 5.11 -3.86
C GLN A 74 -7.41 5.11 -4.73
N THR A 75 -6.55 6.12 -4.60
CA THR A 75 -5.28 6.20 -5.32
C THR A 75 -4.35 5.04 -4.94
N LEU A 76 -4.24 4.71 -3.65
CA LEU A 76 -3.45 3.57 -3.17
C LEU A 76 -4.00 2.24 -3.72
N LYS A 77 -5.31 2.02 -3.67
CA LYS A 77 -5.95 0.81 -4.23
C LYS A 77 -5.75 0.70 -5.74
N ASN A 78 -5.84 1.81 -6.47
CA ASN A 78 -5.60 1.81 -7.91
C ASN A 78 -4.14 1.45 -8.23
N ALA A 79 -3.18 2.02 -7.50
CA ALA A 79 -1.76 1.71 -7.67
C ALA A 79 -1.47 0.22 -7.41
N GLU A 80 -2.05 -0.37 -6.37
CA GLU A 80 -1.96 -1.80 -6.07
C GLU A 80 -2.55 -2.66 -7.19
N GLN A 81 -3.74 -2.31 -7.68
CA GLN A 81 -4.38 -3.02 -8.79
C GLN A 81 -3.60 -2.93 -10.10
N ASP A 82 -3.04 -1.76 -10.41
CA ASP A 82 -2.24 -1.56 -11.62
C ASP A 82 -0.92 -2.33 -11.54
N TRP A 83 -0.29 -2.35 -10.37
CA TRP A 83 0.87 -3.19 -10.11
C TRP A 83 0.55 -4.67 -10.34
N LEU A 84 -0.55 -5.16 -9.76
CA LEU A 84 -0.99 -6.55 -9.91
C LEU A 84 -1.29 -6.91 -11.37
N LYS A 85 -2.06 -6.06 -12.08
CA LYS A 85 -2.40 -6.29 -13.50
C LYS A 85 -1.16 -6.32 -14.38
N THR A 86 -0.23 -5.39 -14.17
CA THR A 86 1.02 -5.28 -14.94
C THR A 86 1.88 -6.53 -14.76
N ASN A 87 2.07 -6.96 -13.50
CA ASN A 87 2.87 -8.14 -13.23
C ASN A 87 2.20 -9.43 -13.71
N LEU A 88 0.88 -9.57 -13.54
CA LEU A 88 0.14 -10.73 -14.05
C LEU A 88 0.25 -10.84 -15.57
N ALA A 89 0.11 -9.72 -16.30
CA ALA A 89 0.26 -9.70 -17.76
C ALA A 89 1.70 -10.03 -18.19
N ARG A 90 2.70 -9.59 -17.42
CA ARG A 90 4.10 -9.92 -17.63
C ARG A 90 4.34 -11.42 -17.46
N PHE A 91 3.92 -11.99 -16.32
CA PHE A 91 4.04 -13.42 -16.04
C PHE A 91 3.33 -14.27 -17.11
N SER A 92 2.10 -13.91 -17.46
CA SER A 92 1.34 -14.64 -18.49
C SER A 92 2.08 -14.68 -19.84
N ARG A 93 2.70 -13.58 -20.23
CA ARG A 93 3.48 -13.54 -21.49
C ARG A 93 4.74 -14.37 -21.41
N MET A 94 5.46 -14.35 -20.29
CA MET A 94 6.70 -15.12 -20.09
C MET A 94 6.46 -16.63 -20.08
N LEU A 95 5.32 -17.05 -19.52
CA LEU A 95 4.93 -18.47 -19.47
C LEU A 95 4.28 -18.97 -20.77
N GLN A 96 3.93 -18.06 -21.68
CA GLN A 96 3.26 -18.43 -22.92
C GLN A 96 4.23 -19.15 -23.88
N GLY A 97 3.92 -20.41 -24.15
CA GLY A 97 4.72 -21.25 -25.07
C GLY A 97 5.79 -22.10 -24.40
N GLU A 98 6.12 -21.83 -23.13
CA GLU A 98 7.06 -22.66 -22.38
C GLU A 98 6.39 -23.93 -21.88
N ARG A 99 7.04 -25.07 -22.08
CA ARG A 99 6.54 -26.40 -21.70
C ARG A 99 7.46 -27.15 -20.75
N ASP A 100 8.70 -26.68 -20.61
CA ASP A 100 9.65 -27.29 -19.69
C ASP A 100 9.43 -26.77 -18.26
N LEU A 101 9.15 -27.69 -17.35
CA LEU A 101 8.86 -27.37 -15.96
C LEU A 101 10.04 -26.65 -15.26
N SER A 102 11.27 -27.07 -15.56
CA SER A 102 12.45 -26.48 -14.97
C SER A 102 12.62 -25.03 -15.42
N THR A 103 12.46 -24.77 -16.73
CA THR A 103 12.51 -23.42 -17.29
C THR A 103 11.43 -22.52 -16.71
N VAL A 104 10.19 -23.02 -16.63
CA VAL A 104 9.05 -22.28 -16.03
C VAL A 104 9.33 -21.96 -14.56
N SER A 105 9.81 -22.93 -13.78
CA SER A 105 10.06 -22.76 -12.35
C SER A 105 11.20 -21.77 -12.09
N ASN A 106 12.27 -21.84 -12.85
CA ASN A 106 13.38 -20.87 -12.75
C ASN A 106 12.94 -19.46 -13.13
N LEU A 107 12.12 -19.31 -14.17
CA LEU A 107 11.57 -18.04 -14.59
C LEU A 107 10.65 -17.45 -13.51
N ILE A 108 9.77 -18.26 -12.94
CA ILE A 108 8.91 -17.83 -11.81
C ILE A 108 9.77 -17.34 -10.65
N MET A 109 10.81 -18.11 -10.26
CA MET A 109 11.65 -17.75 -9.12
C MET A 109 12.46 -16.49 -9.37
N SER A 110 13.06 -16.33 -10.55
CA SER A 110 13.87 -15.15 -10.90
C SER A 110 13.06 -13.86 -10.97
N GLU A 111 11.79 -13.93 -11.32
CA GLU A 111 10.93 -12.77 -11.48
C GLU A 111 10.08 -12.49 -10.23
N LEU A 112 9.57 -13.52 -9.57
CA LEU A 112 8.69 -13.35 -8.41
C LEU A 112 9.48 -12.99 -7.14
N ALA A 113 10.63 -13.62 -6.89
CA ALA A 113 11.40 -13.39 -5.69
C ALA A 113 11.81 -11.91 -5.49
N PRO A 114 12.36 -11.21 -6.52
CA PRO A 114 12.63 -9.77 -6.40
C PRO A 114 11.37 -8.91 -6.19
N LEU A 115 10.25 -9.27 -6.83
CA LEU A 115 8.99 -8.51 -6.71
C LEU A 115 8.43 -8.50 -5.28
N VAL A 116 8.61 -9.61 -4.55
CA VAL A 116 8.17 -9.72 -3.15
C VAL A 116 9.27 -9.37 -2.16
N GLY A 117 10.46 -8.95 -2.63
CA GLY A 117 11.61 -8.61 -1.80
C GLY A 117 12.23 -9.83 -1.09
N ALA A 118 12.04 -11.05 -1.63
CA ALA A 118 12.61 -12.25 -1.05
C ALA A 118 14.12 -12.31 -1.32
N GLN A 119 14.91 -12.62 -0.29
CA GLN A 119 16.35 -12.85 -0.41
C GLN A 119 16.64 -14.27 -0.89
N TYR A 120 15.86 -15.24 -0.44
CA TYR A 120 15.99 -16.67 -0.78
C TYR A 120 14.62 -17.23 -1.15
N GLY A 121 14.60 -18.18 -2.04
CA GLY A 121 13.41 -18.90 -2.43
C GLY A 121 13.73 -20.28 -2.98
N VAL A 122 12.82 -21.22 -2.77
CA VAL A 122 12.91 -22.59 -3.31
C VAL A 122 11.56 -23.01 -3.87
N PHE A 123 11.60 -23.73 -4.96
CA PHE A 123 10.40 -24.21 -5.64
C PHE A 123 10.41 -25.73 -5.71
N TYR A 124 9.49 -26.35 -5.02
CA TYR A 124 9.32 -27.81 -5.01
C TYR A 124 8.03 -28.17 -5.75
N VAL A 125 8.10 -29.30 -6.47
CA VAL A 125 6.95 -29.89 -7.16
C VAL A 125 6.65 -31.24 -6.54
N THR A 126 5.36 -31.54 -6.37
CA THR A 126 4.92 -32.83 -5.89
C THR A 126 5.05 -33.87 -6.98
N HIS A 127 5.90 -34.84 -6.78
CA HIS A 127 6.03 -36.02 -7.62
C HIS A 127 5.41 -37.23 -6.92
N ARG A 128 4.58 -37.96 -7.65
CA ARG A 128 3.94 -39.18 -7.14
C ARG A 128 4.60 -40.37 -7.79
N ASP A 129 5.36 -41.10 -7.02
CA ASP A 129 5.87 -42.41 -7.38
C ASP A 129 4.93 -43.51 -6.84
N ASP A 130 4.93 -44.72 -7.38
CA ASP A 130 3.89 -45.76 -7.17
C ASP A 130 3.46 -45.97 -5.72
N GLU A 131 4.28 -45.71 -4.73
CA GLU A 131 3.98 -45.91 -3.31
C GLU A 131 4.09 -44.65 -2.42
N GLU A 132 4.81 -43.60 -2.87
CA GLU A 132 5.08 -42.42 -2.01
C GLU A 132 4.95 -41.09 -2.79
N THR A 133 4.35 -40.11 -2.14
CA THR A 133 4.35 -38.74 -2.68
C THR A 133 5.53 -37.98 -2.11
N LYS A 134 6.41 -37.47 -2.96
CA LYS A 134 7.60 -36.68 -2.63
C LYS A 134 7.51 -35.29 -3.21
N LEU A 135 8.25 -34.38 -2.60
CA LEU A 135 8.49 -33.02 -3.09
C LEU A 135 9.89 -32.97 -3.66
N GLU A 136 10.02 -32.64 -4.93
CA GLU A 136 11.29 -32.52 -5.64
C GLU A 136 11.63 -31.04 -5.88
N LEU A 137 12.88 -30.64 -5.59
CA LEU A 137 13.38 -29.30 -5.85
C LEU A 137 13.56 -29.09 -7.35
N VAL A 138 12.88 -28.12 -7.91
CA VAL A 138 12.93 -27.80 -9.35
C VAL A 138 13.66 -26.48 -9.61
N ALA A 139 13.53 -25.49 -8.72
CA ALA A 139 14.21 -24.21 -8.86
C ALA A 139 14.55 -23.59 -7.50
N SER A 140 15.56 -22.72 -7.49
CA SER A 140 15.94 -21.92 -6.31
C SER A 140 16.34 -20.50 -6.72
N TYR A 141 16.25 -19.57 -5.77
CA TYR A 141 16.66 -18.18 -5.93
C TYR A 141 17.50 -17.75 -4.73
N GLY A 142 18.59 -17.02 -4.99
CA GLY A 142 19.46 -16.45 -3.95
C GLY A 142 20.33 -17.44 -3.17
N ALA A 143 20.27 -18.75 -3.47
CA ALA A 143 21.09 -19.73 -2.77
C ALA A 143 22.55 -19.63 -3.22
N GLU A 144 23.47 -19.40 -2.27
CA GLU A 144 24.92 -19.34 -2.55
C GLU A 144 25.47 -20.70 -3.02
N SER A 145 24.89 -21.79 -2.56
CA SER A 145 25.27 -23.16 -2.90
C SER A 145 24.03 -24.02 -3.20
N PRO A 146 23.49 -23.98 -4.43
CA PRO A 146 22.29 -24.75 -4.79
C PRO A 146 22.43 -26.27 -4.54
N ASP A 147 23.64 -26.78 -4.60
CA ASP A 147 23.94 -28.21 -4.37
C ASP A 147 23.78 -28.63 -2.90
N GLN A 148 23.79 -27.71 -1.96
CA GLN A 148 23.57 -27.96 -0.53
C GLN A 148 22.08 -27.96 -0.16
N LEU A 149 21.21 -27.50 -1.06
CA LEU A 149 19.76 -27.54 -0.84
C LEU A 149 19.27 -28.98 -0.85
N LYS A 150 18.42 -29.31 0.10
CA LYS A 150 17.77 -30.61 0.14
C LYS A 150 16.90 -30.81 -1.09
N ARG A 151 17.24 -31.80 -1.93
CA ARG A 151 16.59 -32.02 -3.23
C ARG A 151 15.20 -32.64 -3.11
N GLU A 152 14.95 -33.42 -2.06
CA GLU A 152 13.67 -34.12 -1.86
C GLU A 152 13.19 -34.00 -0.43
N PHE A 153 11.86 -33.86 -0.27
CA PHE A 153 11.17 -33.98 1.00
C PHE A 153 10.01 -34.96 0.86
N LYS A 154 9.76 -35.71 1.94
CA LYS A 154 8.50 -36.48 2.07
C LYS A 154 7.38 -35.56 2.51
N LEU A 155 6.13 -35.94 2.22
CA LEU A 155 4.99 -35.27 2.84
C LEU A 155 5.09 -35.35 4.37
N ARG A 156 4.84 -34.21 5.03
CA ARG A 156 4.97 -34.03 6.49
C ARG A 156 6.41 -33.98 7.00
N GLU A 157 7.40 -34.00 6.15
CA GLU A 157 8.79 -33.84 6.56
C GLU A 157 9.15 -32.38 6.66
N GLY A 158 9.46 -31.90 7.87
CA GLY A 158 9.78 -30.50 8.14
C GLY A 158 8.63 -29.55 7.78
N LEU A 159 8.90 -28.25 7.74
CA LEU A 159 7.88 -27.24 7.43
C LEU A 159 7.39 -27.29 5.98
N ILE A 160 8.30 -27.63 5.05
CA ILE A 160 7.99 -27.73 3.62
C ILE A 160 7.02 -28.89 3.38
N GLY A 161 7.34 -30.08 3.89
CA GLY A 161 6.49 -31.26 3.75
C GLY A 161 5.16 -31.13 4.50
N GLN A 162 5.15 -30.42 5.64
CA GLN A 162 3.94 -30.13 6.39
C GLN A 162 3.01 -29.18 5.61
N SER A 163 3.55 -28.07 5.11
CA SER A 163 2.78 -27.11 4.30
C SER A 163 2.16 -27.77 3.07
N ALA A 164 2.92 -28.64 2.41
CA ALA A 164 2.45 -29.38 1.24
C ALA A 164 1.32 -30.37 1.58
N ALA A 165 1.47 -31.10 2.70
CA ALA A 165 0.48 -32.09 3.16
C ALA A 165 -0.84 -31.42 3.56
N ASP A 166 -0.75 -30.31 4.30
CA ASP A 166 -1.90 -29.58 4.81
C ASP A 166 -2.55 -28.64 3.78
N LYS A 167 -1.82 -28.38 2.66
CA LYS A 167 -2.19 -27.40 1.61
C LYS A 167 -2.48 -26.02 2.20
N LYS A 168 -1.71 -25.62 3.20
CA LYS A 168 -1.85 -24.35 3.92
C LYS A 168 -0.49 -23.64 4.02
N PRO A 169 -0.46 -22.29 3.90
CA PRO A 169 0.77 -21.54 4.13
C PRO A 169 1.18 -21.63 5.61
N ILE A 170 2.49 -21.73 5.85
CA ILE A 170 3.11 -21.60 7.17
C ILE A 170 3.90 -20.31 7.19
N LEU A 171 3.52 -19.36 8.04
CA LEU A 171 4.21 -18.11 8.24
C LEU A 171 4.94 -18.12 9.58
N LEU A 172 6.26 -18.05 9.56
CA LEU A 172 7.09 -17.92 10.74
C LEU A 172 7.41 -16.43 10.95
N LYS A 173 7.17 -15.96 12.18
CA LYS A 173 7.60 -14.65 12.66
C LYS A 173 8.64 -14.89 13.75
N ASP A 174 9.63 -14.01 13.84
CA ASP A 174 10.67 -14.06 14.87
C ASP A 174 11.50 -15.37 14.85
N VAL A 175 12.05 -15.71 13.68
CA VAL A 175 12.97 -16.85 13.55
C VAL A 175 14.23 -16.54 14.37
N PRO A 176 14.59 -17.35 15.39
CA PRO A 176 15.79 -17.11 16.17
C PRO A 176 17.03 -17.25 15.27
N PRO A 177 18.08 -16.45 15.52
CA PRO A 177 19.37 -16.70 14.85
C PRO A 177 19.92 -18.05 15.30
N ASP A 178 20.51 -18.79 14.35
CA ASP A 178 21.23 -20.03 14.61
C ASP A 178 22.47 -19.80 15.49
#